data_012c9f87ecaf01689ed810cf6d3b310e
#
_entry.id   012c9f87ecaf01689ed810cf6d3b310e
#
_cell.length_a   1.000
_cell.length_b   1.000
_cell.length_c   1.000
_cell.angle_alpha   90.00
_cell.angle_beta   90.00
_cell.angle_gamma   90.00
#
_symmetry.space_group_name_H-M   'P 1'
#
loop_
_entity.id
_entity.type
_entity.pdbx_description
1 polymer ?
#
loop_
_entity_poly.entity_id
_entity_poly.type
_entity_poly.pdbx_seq_one_letter_code
_entity_poly.pdbx_strand_id
1 'polypeptide(L)'
;ATDNGRALLGNDYPPCELNRIEMGGFYGWPHVNGFGDSDPDFPDDDRLQNAIPPAHGFRAHNAPLGIRFLTDPALPLDYQGSALVALHGSWNRSSYDGYKVVSLHWNGEGFDEKDFLSGFENKGDIIGRPVDIAEGNDGCVYISDDFSMSIFRVCYGIEQAVSSLSEDLPPGETGLEHLEAQALESLIEKGEQLYQTGGCIICHVAKVDKVPSGMKPLIGISARHNVASLESLFETPTPPMPPVLIENDEDRLALTAYLLSL
;
A
#
# COMPACT_ATOMS: atom_id res chain seq x y z
N ALA A 1 6.00 -19.08 -7.26
CA ALA A 1 6.69 -17.86 -6.87
C ALA A 1 6.35 -16.74 -7.85
N THR A 2 6.33 -15.51 -7.37
CA THR A 2 6.26 -14.30 -8.17
C THR A 2 7.67 -13.85 -8.53
N ASP A 3 7.85 -13.25 -9.71
CA ASP A 3 9.13 -12.73 -10.20
C ASP A 3 8.93 -11.41 -10.93
N ASN A 4 9.79 -10.43 -10.62
CA ASN A 4 9.73 -9.13 -11.25
C ASN A 4 10.51 -9.15 -12.57
N GLY A 5 9.85 -8.84 -13.66
CA GLY A 5 10.48 -8.68 -14.95
C GLY A 5 11.61 -7.64 -14.93
N ARG A 6 12.62 -7.83 -15.75
CA ARG A 6 13.76 -6.93 -15.88
C ARG A 6 13.30 -5.50 -16.23
N ALA A 7 13.93 -4.50 -15.62
CA ALA A 7 13.68 -3.09 -15.91
C ALA A 7 14.43 -2.58 -17.15
N LEU A 8 14.03 -1.40 -17.67
CA LEU A 8 14.69 -0.63 -18.73
C LEU A 8 14.61 -1.21 -20.15
N LEU A 9 13.68 -2.13 -20.42
CA LEU A 9 13.41 -2.63 -21.77
C LEU A 9 12.11 -2.05 -22.39
N GLY A 10 11.57 -0.98 -21.81
CA GLY A 10 10.36 -0.30 -22.27
C GLY A 10 9.22 -0.36 -21.26
N ASN A 11 8.10 0.27 -21.58
CA ASN A 11 6.94 0.34 -20.69
C ASN A 11 6.21 -1.01 -20.54
N ASP A 12 6.12 -1.77 -21.62
CA ASP A 12 5.24 -2.93 -21.70
C ASP A 12 6.02 -4.27 -21.82
N TYR A 13 7.34 -4.21 -21.56
CA TYR A 13 8.20 -5.37 -21.69
C TYR A 13 9.38 -5.31 -20.68
N PRO A 14 9.84 -6.47 -20.17
CA PRO A 14 9.20 -7.78 -20.19
C PRO A 14 8.06 -7.86 -19.16
N PRO A 15 7.17 -8.87 -19.26
CA PRO A 15 6.16 -9.12 -18.25
C PRO A 15 6.80 -9.48 -16.92
N CYS A 16 6.12 -9.19 -15.81
CA CYS A 16 6.39 -9.84 -14.54
C CYS A 16 5.72 -11.22 -14.52
N GLU A 17 6.17 -12.13 -13.65
CA GLU A 17 5.84 -13.55 -13.80
C GLU A 17 5.28 -14.19 -12.53
N LEU A 18 4.39 -15.15 -12.72
CA LEU A 18 4.10 -16.19 -11.76
C LEU A 18 4.71 -17.51 -12.23
N ASN A 19 5.66 -18.05 -11.49
CA ASN A 19 6.36 -19.27 -11.81
C ASN A 19 5.90 -20.44 -10.95
N ARG A 20 5.56 -21.57 -11.58
CA ARG A 20 5.37 -22.85 -10.91
C ARG A 20 6.76 -23.49 -10.69
N ILE A 21 7.22 -23.47 -9.45
CA ILE A 21 8.58 -23.90 -9.13
C ILE A 21 8.71 -25.43 -9.15
N GLU A 22 9.67 -25.94 -9.92
CA GLU A 22 10.03 -27.33 -10.03
C GLU A 22 11.51 -27.55 -9.64
N MET A 23 11.80 -28.71 -9.08
CA MET A 23 13.17 -29.02 -8.64
C MET A 23 14.12 -29.06 -9.85
N GLY A 24 15.18 -28.23 -9.79
CA GLY A 24 16.16 -28.11 -10.88
C GLY A 24 15.68 -27.30 -12.08
N GLY A 25 14.48 -26.67 -11.99
CA GLY A 25 13.95 -25.83 -13.04
C GLY A 25 14.79 -24.57 -13.28
N PHE A 26 14.89 -24.17 -14.54
CA PHE A 26 15.49 -22.91 -14.97
C PHE A 26 14.38 -21.99 -15.50
N TYR A 27 14.24 -20.79 -14.96
CA TYR A 27 13.14 -19.85 -15.23
C TYR A 27 13.60 -18.59 -15.97
N GLY A 28 14.72 -18.71 -16.69
CA GLY A 28 15.16 -17.72 -17.68
C GLY A 28 16.24 -16.77 -17.26
N TRP A 29 16.20 -16.24 -16.07
CA TRP A 29 17.16 -15.20 -15.65
C TRP A 29 18.65 -15.64 -15.73
N PRO A 30 19.54 -14.80 -16.30
CA PRO A 30 19.32 -13.50 -16.95
C PRO A 30 19.08 -13.58 -18.46
N HIS A 31 18.97 -14.76 -19.05
CA HIS A 31 19.07 -15.01 -20.50
C HIS A 31 17.72 -14.97 -21.24
N VAL A 32 16.63 -15.24 -20.51
CA VAL A 32 15.30 -15.37 -21.08
C VAL A 32 14.31 -14.52 -20.29
N ASN A 33 13.47 -13.79 -20.97
CA ASN A 33 12.42 -12.97 -20.40
C ASN A 33 11.03 -13.51 -20.79
N GLY A 34 10.08 -13.48 -19.87
CA GLY A 34 8.69 -13.83 -20.11
C GLY A 34 8.52 -15.24 -20.71
N PHE A 35 7.74 -15.33 -21.75
CA PHE A 35 7.35 -16.61 -22.37
C PHE A 35 8.39 -17.18 -23.36
N GLY A 36 9.64 -16.79 -23.28
CA GLY A 36 10.71 -17.39 -24.08
C GLY A 36 11.44 -16.40 -24.98
N ASP A 37 11.45 -15.12 -24.64
CA ASP A 37 12.19 -14.09 -25.39
C ASP A 37 13.65 -14.02 -24.90
N SER A 38 14.61 -14.02 -25.83
CA SER A 38 16.02 -13.84 -25.51
C SER A 38 16.31 -12.46 -24.93
N ASP A 39 17.09 -12.40 -23.85
CA ASP A 39 17.50 -11.10 -23.28
C ASP A 39 18.50 -10.41 -24.23
N PRO A 40 18.32 -9.12 -24.55
CA PRO A 40 19.16 -8.43 -25.52
C PRO A 40 20.61 -8.22 -25.06
N ASP A 41 20.87 -8.18 -23.76
CA ASP A 41 22.20 -7.96 -23.19
C ASP A 41 22.88 -9.26 -22.77
N PHE A 42 22.10 -10.34 -22.57
CA PHE A 42 22.59 -11.65 -22.11
C PHE A 42 22.07 -12.81 -22.96
N PRO A 43 22.16 -12.73 -24.31
CA PRO A 43 21.61 -13.77 -25.18
C PRO A 43 22.34 -15.10 -24.96
N ASP A 44 21.58 -16.20 -24.88
CA ASP A 44 22.10 -17.57 -24.76
C ASP A 44 21.06 -18.55 -25.38
N ASP A 45 21.34 -19.00 -26.60
CA ASP A 45 20.41 -19.85 -27.35
C ASP A 45 20.19 -21.23 -26.71
N ASP A 46 21.22 -21.76 -26.01
CA ASP A 46 21.10 -23.04 -25.30
C ASP A 46 20.21 -22.91 -24.08
N ARG A 47 20.29 -21.78 -23.37
CA ARG A 47 19.45 -21.47 -22.21
C ARG A 47 18.02 -21.15 -22.60
N LEU A 48 17.83 -20.47 -23.73
CA LEU A 48 16.50 -20.12 -24.25
C LEU A 48 15.60 -21.36 -24.41
N GLN A 49 16.17 -22.46 -24.93
CA GLN A 49 15.43 -23.71 -25.17
C GLN A 49 15.09 -24.49 -23.90
N ASN A 50 15.78 -24.20 -22.79
CA ASN A 50 15.64 -24.93 -21.54
C ASN A 50 14.86 -24.14 -20.46
N ALA A 51 14.45 -22.93 -20.75
CA ALA A 51 13.69 -22.12 -19.80
C ALA A 51 12.26 -22.65 -19.67
N ILE A 52 11.82 -22.80 -18.43
CA ILE A 52 10.43 -23.13 -18.10
C ILE A 52 9.62 -21.82 -18.19
N PRO A 53 8.60 -21.74 -19.05
CA PRO A 53 7.80 -20.54 -19.18
C PRO A 53 6.97 -20.27 -17.92
N PRO A 54 6.63 -19.01 -17.64
CA PRO A 54 5.77 -18.67 -16.52
C PRO A 54 4.38 -19.28 -16.64
N ALA A 55 3.80 -19.64 -15.51
CA ALA A 55 2.42 -20.10 -15.42
C ALA A 55 1.41 -18.97 -15.67
N HIS A 56 1.81 -17.71 -15.42
CA HIS A 56 1.03 -16.52 -15.73
C HIS A 56 1.97 -15.32 -15.89
N GLY A 57 1.66 -14.44 -16.84
CA GLY A 57 2.39 -13.18 -17.07
C GLY A 57 1.57 -11.99 -16.64
N PHE A 58 2.06 -11.24 -15.65
CA PHE A 58 1.51 -9.94 -15.29
C PHE A 58 2.00 -8.87 -16.25
N ARG A 59 1.31 -7.74 -16.30
CA ARG A 59 1.82 -6.60 -17.07
C ARG A 59 3.19 -6.18 -16.58
N ALA A 60 4.02 -5.68 -17.50
CA ALA A 60 5.39 -5.29 -17.23
C ALA A 60 5.49 -4.29 -16.06
N HIS A 61 6.45 -4.49 -15.20
CA HIS A 61 6.81 -3.60 -14.09
C HIS A 61 5.77 -3.50 -12.96
N ASN A 62 4.75 -4.36 -12.92
CA ASN A 62 3.74 -4.34 -11.86
C ASN A 62 4.28 -4.74 -10.49
N ALA A 63 5.48 -5.30 -10.43
CA ALA A 63 6.16 -5.74 -9.22
C ALA A 63 5.27 -6.67 -8.37
N PRO A 64 4.94 -7.89 -8.84
CA PRO A 64 4.21 -8.87 -8.04
C PRO A 64 5.09 -9.34 -6.88
N LEU A 65 4.59 -9.18 -5.65
CA LEU A 65 5.29 -9.55 -4.43
C LEU A 65 4.62 -10.74 -3.75
N GLY A 66 3.85 -10.52 -2.70
CA GLY A 66 3.18 -11.59 -1.97
C GLY A 66 2.14 -12.32 -2.79
N ILE A 67 2.07 -13.64 -2.61
CA ILE A 67 1.05 -14.50 -3.19
C ILE A 67 0.44 -15.38 -2.09
N ARG A 68 -0.88 -15.49 -2.08
CA ARG A 68 -1.61 -16.37 -1.18
C ARG A 68 -2.68 -17.16 -1.93
N PHE A 69 -2.59 -18.49 -1.92
CA PHE A 69 -3.70 -19.35 -2.34
C PHE A 69 -4.77 -19.39 -1.25
N LEU A 70 -6.00 -19.08 -1.63
CA LEU A 70 -7.12 -18.99 -0.72
C LEU A 70 -7.68 -20.38 -0.41
N THR A 71 -7.81 -20.71 0.87
CA THR A 71 -8.21 -22.03 1.34
C THR A 71 -9.42 -22.01 2.27
N ASP A 72 -9.86 -20.84 2.74
CA ASP A 72 -10.98 -20.71 3.66
C ASP A 72 -12.30 -21.11 2.96
N PRO A 73 -13.03 -22.12 3.45
CA PRO A 73 -14.31 -22.53 2.88
C PRO A 73 -15.44 -21.52 3.07
N ALA A 74 -15.26 -20.51 3.94
CA ALA A 74 -16.22 -19.42 4.13
C ALA A 74 -16.19 -18.39 3.01
N LEU A 75 -15.14 -18.40 2.18
CA LEU A 75 -15.05 -17.51 1.02
C LEU A 75 -16.06 -17.90 -0.06
N PRO A 76 -16.49 -16.95 -0.93
CA PRO A 76 -17.31 -17.25 -2.08
C PRO A 76 -16.68 -18.36 -2.96
N LEU A 77 -17.51 -19.20 -3.54
CA LEU A 77 -17.04 -20.32 -4.36
C LEU A 77 -16.07 -19.91 -5.46
N ASP A 78 -16.26 -18.74 -6.06
CA ASP A 78 -15.39 -18.20 -7.10
C ASP A 78 -13.97 -17.92 -6.61
N TYR A 79 -13.78 -17.70 -5.29
CA TYR A 79 -12.47 -17.44 -4.70
C TYR A 79 -11.81 -18.68 -4.09
N GLN A 80 -12.58 -19.74 -3.83
CA GLN A 80 -12.01 -20.96 -3.26
C GLN A 80 -11.02 -21.61 -4.22
N GLY A 81 -9.78 -21.78 -3.75
CA GLY A 81 -8.67 -22.31 -4.57
C GLY A 81 -8.07 -21.30 -5.57
N SER A 82 -8.56 -20.06 -5.63
CA SER A 82 -7.88 -18.99 -6.36
C SER A 82 -6.64 -18.51 -5.60
N ALA A 83 -5.78 -17.72 -6.25
CA ALA A 83 -4.67 -17.05 -5.60
C ALA A 83 -4.87 -15.54 -5.60
N LEU A 84 -4.51 -14.86 -4.53
CA LEU A 84 -4.35 -13.41 -4.51
C LEU A 84 -2.88 -13.06 -4.69
N VAL A 85 -2.59 -12.00 -5.47
CA VAL A 85 -1.24 -11.49 -5.69
C VAL A 85 -1.21 -10.00 -5.45
N ALA A 86 -0.28 -9.55 -4.62
CA ALA A 86 -0.03 -8.14 -4.38
C ALA A 86 0.84 -7.57 -5.49
N LEU A 87 0.29 -6.65 -6.28
CA LEU A 87 1.02 -5.88 -7.29
C LEU A 87 1.45 -4.54 -6.68
N HIS A 88 2.71 -4.47 -6.26
CA HIS A 88 3.27 -3.33 -5.54
C HIS A 88 3.28 -2.02 -6.36
N GLY A 89 3.29 -2.14 -7.69
CA GLY A 89 3.17 -1.03 -8.62
C GLY A 89 4.48 -0.58 -9.24
N SER A 90 4.37 -0.04 -10.44
CA SER A 90 5.47 0.28 -11.32
C SER A 90 6.23 1.54 -10.89
N TRP A 91 7.56 1.54 -11.09
CA TRP A 91 8.40 2.72 -11.03
C TRP A 91 9.01 3.08 -12.39
N ASN A 92 9.11 2.11 -13.29
CA ASN A 92 9.79 2.21 -14.58
C ASN A 92 8.79 2.18 -15.75
N ARG A 93 7.78 3.04 -15.67
CA ARG A 93 6.78 3.25 -16.74
C ARG A 93 6.47 4.74 -16.87
N SER A 94 6.06 5.16 -18.06
CA SER A 94 5.56 6.51 -18.31
C SER A 94 4.18 6.78 -17.70
N SER A 95 3.43 5.72 -17.41
CA SER A 95 2.16 5.75 -16.66
C SER A 95 2.18 4.68 -15.58
N TYR A 96 1.60 4.96 -14.44
CA TYR A 96 1.49 4.00 -13.33
C TYR A 96 0.67 2.77 -13.74
N ASP A 97 1.09 1.59 -13.21
CA ASP A 97 0.40 0.31 -13.39
C ASP A 97 0.69 -0.61 -12.19
N GLY A 98 -0.22 -1.51 -11.85
CA GLY A 98 -0.20 -2.26 -10.61
C GLY A 98 -0.90 -1.48 -9.51
N TYR A 99 -0.30 -1.32 -8.33
CA TYR A 99 -0.87 -0.64 -7.17
C TYR A 99 -2.24 -1.23 -6.79
N LYS A 100 -2.32 -2.54 -6.74
CA LYS A 100 -3.56 -3.29 -6.48
C LYS A 100 -3.28 -4.71 -6.04
N VAL A 101 -4.28 -5.39 -5.56
CA VAL A 101 -4.28 -6.84 -5.39
C VAL A 101 -5.16 -7.44 -6.48
N VAL A 102 -4.65 -8.45 -7.16
CA VAL A 102 -5.39 -9.21 -8.15
C VAL A 102 -5.70 -10.62 -7.65
N SER A 103 -6.77 -11.20 -8.17
CA SER A 103 -7.11 -12.60 -7.99
C SER A 103 -6.85 -13.39 -9.27
N LEU A 104 -6.24 -14.55 -9.13
CA LEU A 104 -5.94 -15.48 -10.22
C LEU A 104 -6.83 -16.70 -10.09
N HIS A 105 -7.66 -16.94 -11.08
CA HIS A 105 -8.64 -18.03 -11.14
C HIS A 105 -8.21 -19.05 -12.19
N TRP A 106 -7.98 -20.29 -11.77
CA TRP A 106 -7.61 -21.36 -12.69
C TRP A 106 -8.80 -21.77 -13.57
N ASN A 107 -8.65 -21.69 -14.91
CA ASN A 107 -9.70 -21.99 -15.88
C ASN A 107 -9.52 -23.36 -16.59
N GLY A 108 -8.48 -24.14 -16.21
CA GLY A 108 -8.15 -25.43 -16.81
C GLY A 108 -6.93 -25.40 -17.73
N GLU A 109 -6.58 -24.23 -18.29
CA GLU A 109 -5.44 -24.04 -19.19
C GLU A 109 -4.44 -23.00 -18.64
N GLY A 110 -4.94 -22.00 -17.90
CA GLY A 110 -4.15 -20.91 -17.34
C GLY A 110 -4.93 -20.19 -16.25
N PHE A 111 -4.52 -18.96 -15.97
CA PHE A 111 -5.14 -18.12 -14.96
C PHE A 111 -5.87 -16.93 -15.59
N ASP A 112 -7.13 -16.76 -15.21
CA ASP A 112 -7.87 -15.51 -15.44
C ASP A 112 -7.56 -14.53 -14.32
N GLU A 113 -6.96 -13.39 -14.64
CA GLU A 113 -6.65 -12.32 -13.71
C GLU A 113 -7.82 -11.36 -13.56
N LYS A 114 -8.20 -11.04 -12.32
CA LYS A 114 -9.24 -10.06 -11.99
C LYS A 114 -8.77 -9.13 -10.87
N ASP A 115 -9.23 -7.90 -10.88
CA ASP A 115 -9.00 -6.99 -9.75
C ASP A 115 -9.74 -7.49 -8.51
N PHE A 116 -9.02 -7.61 -7.38
CA PHE A 116 -9.56 -7.98 -6.08
C PHE A 116 -9.71 -6.74 -5.17
N LEU A 117 -8.64 -5.97 -5.02
CA LEU A 117 -8.62 -4.72 -4.27
C LEU A 117 -7.81 -3.68 -5.04
N SER A 118 -8.44 -2.58 -5.39
CA SER A 118 -7.84 -1.51 -6.19
C SER A 118 -8.10 -0.13 -5.57
N GLY A 119 -7.55 0.94 -6.19
CA GLY A 119 -7.72 2.30 -5.71
C GLY A 119 -6.51 2.84 -4.95
N PHE A 120 -5.41 2.11 -4.90
CA PHE A 120 -4.16 2.57 -4.31
C PHE A 120 -3.40 3.59 -5.18
N GLU A 121 -3.79 3.73 -6.44
CA GLU A 121 -3.39 4.78 -7.36
C GLU A 121 -4.62 5.52 -7.87
N ASN A 122 -4.62 6.85 -7.84
CA ASN A 122 -5.70 7.68 -8.31
C ASN A 122 -5.15 8.92 -9.03
N LYS A 123 -5.25 8.92 -10.38
CA LYS A 123 -4.84 10.04 -11.25
C LYS A 123 -3.39 10.51 -11.03
N GLY A 124 -2.50 9.58 -10.77
CA GLY A 124 -1.09 9.85 -10.53
C GLY A 124 -0.72 10.07 -9.07
N ASP A 125 -1.69 10.02 -8.17
CA ASP A 125 -1.47 10.06 -6.73
C ASP A 125 -1.44 8.63 -6.17
N ILE A 126 -0.34 8.25 -5.56
CA ILE A 126 -0.12 6.94 -4.97
C ILE A 126 -0.46 7.02 -3.49
N ILE A 127 -1.49 6.30 -3.06
CA ILE A 127 -1.93 6.26 -1.66
C ILE A 127 -1.62 4.94 -0.96
N GLY A 128 -1.18 3.93 -1.69
CA GLY A 128 -0.78 2.64 -1.14
C GLY A 128 -0.01 1.79 -2.14
N ARG A 129 0.76 0.83 -1.60
CA ARG A 129 1.54 -0.15 -2.36
C ARG A 129 1.47 -1.51 -1.64
N PRO A 130 0.58 -2.40 -2.05
CA PRO A 130 0.39 -3.69 -1.38
C PRO A 130 1.63 -4.58 -1.51
N VAL A 131 1.97 -5.29 -0.43
CA VAL A 131 3.21 -6.10 -0.33
C VAL A 131 2.91 -7.58 -0.16
N ASP A 132 2.18 -7.97 0.88
CA ASP A 132 1.94 -9.38 1.20
C ASP A 132 0.51 -9.63 1.63
N ILE A 133 0.11 -10.90 1.61
CA ILE A 133 -1.28 -11.32 1.79
C ILE A 133 -1.33 -12.52 2.73
N ALA A 134 -2.23 -12.47 3.71
CA ALA A 134 -2.50 -13.57 4.63
C ALA A 134 -4.00 -13.81 4.79
N GLU A 135 -4.42 -15.08 4.90
CA GLU A 135 -5.75 -15.43 5.39
C GLU A 135 -5.77 -15.42 6.91
N GLY A 136 -6.75 -14.74 7.49
CA GLY A 136 -7.03 -14.78 8.91
C GLY A 136 -7.92 -15.95 9.30
N ASN A 137 -7.91 -16.30 10.58
CA ASN A 137 -8.81 -17.33 11.14
C ASN A 137 -10.26 -16.81 11.31
N ASP A 138 -10.51 -15.57 10.95
CA ASP A 138 -11.77 -14.86 11.05
C ASP A 138 -12.53 -14.78 9.71
N GLY A 139 -12.07 -15.49 8.69
CA GLY A 139 -12.65 -15.47 7.35
C GLY A 139 -12.31 -14.21 6.55
N CYS A 140 -11.31 -13.46 6.96
CA CYS A 140 -10.86 -12.23 6.30
C CYS A 140 -9.49 -12.43 5.68
N VAL A 141 -9.19 -11.59 4.69
CA VAL A 141 -7.87 -11.46 4.09
C VAL A 141 -7.20 -10.20 4.60
N TYR A 142 -5.95 -10.31 4.99
CA TYR A 142 -5.12 -9.22 5.47
C TYR A 142 -4.04 -8.91 4.43
N ILE A 143 -3.90 -7.64 4.08
CA ILE A 143 -2.98 -7.16 3.04
C ILE A 143 -2.09 -6.10 3.68
N SER A 144 -0.79 -6.35 3.73
CA SER A 144 0.18 -5.36 4.19
C SER A 144 0.52 -4.36 3.09
N ASP A 145 0.79 -3.12 3.50
CA ASP A 145 1.13 -2.01 2.62
C ASP A 145 2.28 -1.21 3.24
N ASP A 146 3.42 -1.13 2.57
CA ASP A 146 4.62 -0.48 3.08
C ASP A 146 4.65 1.03 2.80
N PHE A 147 3.85 1.49 1.83
CA PHE A 147 3.77 2.90 1.50
C PHE A 147 2.86 3.66 2.48
N SER A 148 1.66 3.14 2.73
CA SER A 148 0.71 3.72 3.68
C SER A 148 0.98 3.30 5.13
N MET A 149 1.90 2.33 5.36
CA MET A 149 2.18 1.69 6.67
C MET A 149 0.93 1.11 7.32
N SER A 150 0.08 0.49 6.50
CA SER A 150 -1.22 -0.04 6.91
C SER A 150 -1.31 -1.54 6.70
N ILE A 151 -2.25 -2.15 7.39
CA ILE A 151 -2.74 -3.50 7.09
C ILE A 151 -4.22 -3.37 6.77
N PHE A 152 -4.58 -3.67 5.52
CA PHE A 152 -5.98 -3.69 5.09
C PHE A 152 -6.59 -5.04 5.45
N ARG A 153 -7.81 -5.02 5.99
CA ARG A 153 -8.61 -6.20 6.30
C ARG A 153 -9.83 -6.24 5.38
N VAL A 154 -9.93 -7.28 4.57
CA VAL A 154 -11.02 -7.48 3.60
C VAL A 154 -11.79 -8.74 3.99
N CYS A 155 -13.09 -8.59 4.25
CA CYS A 155 -13.97 -9.68 4.68
C CYS A 155 -15.15 -9.84 3.74
N TYR A 156 -15.61 -11.08 3.55
CA TYR A 156 -16.82 -11.37 2.79
C TYR A 156 -18.03 -11.54 3.75
N GLY A 157 -19.16 -10.95 3.34
CA GLY A 157 -20.44 -11.14 4.05
C GLY A 157 -20.54 -10.55 5.45
N ILE A 158 -19.50 -9.88 5.91
CA ILE A 158 -19.53 -9.14 7.17
C ILE A 158 -19.82 -7.68 6.82
N GLU A 159 -21.09 -7.29 6.90
CA GLU A 159 -21.44 -5.90 7.13
C GLU A 159 -21.02 -5.53 8.57
N GLN A 160 -19.74 -5.55 8.83
CA GLN A 160 -19.24 -4.76 9.93
C GLN A 160 -19.23 -3.33 9.43
N ALA A 161 -20.12 -2.54 9.99
CA ALA A 161 -19.84 -1.14 10.14
C ALA A 161 -18.35 -1.04 10.47
N VAL A 162 -17.64 -0.14 9.79
CA VAL A 162 -16.26 0.23 10.12
C VAL A 162 -16.32 0.73 11.56
N SER A 163 -16.36 -0.22 12.50
CA SER A 163 -16.31 0.09 13.90
C SER A 163 -14.86 0.24 14.24
N SER A 164 -14.46 1.50 14.19
CA SER A 164 -13.59 2.08 15.20
C SER A 164 -12.30 1.31 15.54
N LEU A 165 -11.23 1.69 14.86
CA LEU A 165 -9.98 1.94 15.56
C LEU A 165 -9.97 3.38 16.15
N SER A 166 -11.13 3.94 16.34
CA SER A 166 -11.40 5.14 17.14
C SER A 166 -12.75 4.94 17.81
N GLU A 167 -12.79 4.10 18.85
CA GLU A 167 -13.86 4.21 19.83
C GLU A 167 -13.73 5.59 20.46
N ASP A 168 -14.81 6.34 20.33
CA ASP A 168 -15.39 7.32 21.23
C ASP A 168 -15.67 8.73 20.69
N LEU A 169 -15.55 9.01 19.38
CA LEU A 169 -16.15 10.26 18.88
C LEU A 169 -16.97 10.01 17.61
N PRO A 170 -18.15 10.63 17.47
CA PRO A 170 -18.90 10.61 16.22
C PRO A 170 -18.07 11.17 15.05
N PRO A 171 -18.24 10.68 13.81
CA PRO A 171 -17.53 11.21 12.66
C PRO A 171 -17.68 12.72 12.54
N GLY A 172 -16.58 13.45 12.65
CA GLY A 172 -16.56 14.91 12.53
C GLY A 172 -16.30 15.66 13.84
N GLU A 173 -16.24 15.00 15.00
CA GLU A 173 -15.83 15.66 16.24
C GLU A 173 -14.33 15.52 16.45
N THR A 174 -13.63 16.64 16.44
CA THR A 174 -12.18 16.70 16.66
C THR A 174 -11.78 16.65 18.14
N GLY A 175 -12.71 16.98 19.03
CA GLY A 175 -12.48 17.20 20.47
C GLY A 175 -12.10 18.66 20.80
N LEU A 176 -12.14 19.55 19.80
CA LEU A 176 -11.83 20.99 19.95
C LEU A 176 -13.08 21.87 19.93
N GLU A 177 -14.27 21.30 19.78
CA GLU A 177 -15.55 22.00 19.62
C GLU A 177 -15.96 22.85 20.82
N HIS A 178 -15.37 22.57 21.99
CA HIS A 178 -15.60 23.32 23.23
C HIS A 178 -14.77 24.62 23.33
N LEU A 179 -13.83 24.82 22.40
CA LEU A 179 -12.97 26.01 22.40
C LEU A 179 -13.65 27.18 21.69
N GLU A 180 -13.49 28.37 22.27
CA GLU A 180 -13.89 29.61 21.61
C GLU A 180 -13.07 29.83 20.33
N ALA A 181 -13.69 30.35 19.27
CA ALA A 181 -13.07 30.49 17.95
C ALA A 181 -11.72 31.23 17.98
N GLN A 182 -11.60 32.30 18.75
CA GLN A 182 -10.36 33.08 18.88
C GLN A 182 -9.25 32.29 19.58
N ALA A 183 -9.61 31.48 20.58
CA ALA A 183 -8.65 30.61 21.27
C ALA A 183 -8.17 29.47 20.35
N LEU A 184 -9.07 28.89 19.58
CA LEU A 184 -8.73 27.86 18.60
C LEU A 184 -7.81 28.40 17.50
N GLU A 185 -8.08 29.59 16.96
CA GLU A 185 -7.22 30.24 15.97
C GLU A 185 -5.81 30.47 16.49
N SER A 186 -5.67 30.97 17.75
CA SER A 186 -4.38 31.16 18.40
C SER A 186 -3.61 29.84 18.60
N LEU A 187 -4.31 28.75 18.95
CA LEU A 187 -3.72 27.43 19.07
C LEU A 187 -3.24 26.91 17.72
N ILE A 188 -4.02 27.08 16.66
CA ILE A 188 -3.65 26.68 15.30
C ILE A 188 -2.41 27.42 14.82
N GLU A 189 -2.32 28.73 15.02
CA GLU A 189 -1.13 29.53 14.66
C GLU A 189 0.12 29.05 15.43
N LYS A 190 -0.01 28.83 16.75
CA LYS A 190 1.08 28.28 17.56
C LYS A 190 1.48 26.87 17.10
N GLY A 191 0.50 26.03 16.79
CA GLY A 191 0.72 24.67 16.28
C GLY A 191 1.43 24.63 14.93
N GLU A 192 1.12 25.56 14.02
CA GLU A 192 1.84 25.70 12.76
C GLU A 192 3.33 26.04 12.98
N GLN A 193 3.63 26.91 13.92
CA GLN A 193 5.02 27.22 14.27
C GLN A 193 5.75 25.99 14.84
N LEU A 194 5.10 25.24 15.74
CA LEU A 194 5.64 24.01 16.31
C LEU A 194 5.85 22.92 15.22
N TYR A 195 4.94 22.78 14.28
CA TYR A 195 5.09 21.89 13.15
C TYR A 195 6.33 22.22 12.31
N GLN A 196 6.57 23.51 12.05
CA GLN A 196 7.72 23.97 11.27
C GLN A 196 9.04 23.81 12.03
N THR A 197 9.07 24.16 13.31
CA THR A 197 10.30 24.16 14.13
C THR A 197 10.61 22.81 14.76
N GLY A 198 9.60 21.97 14.98
CA GLY A 198 9.70 20.64 15.59
C GLY A 198 10.21 19.53 14.66
N GLY A 199 10.57 19.88 13.42
CA GLY A 199 11.13 18.92 12.45
C GLY A 199 10.08 18.07 11.71
N CYS A 200 8.78 18.26 11.94
CA CYS A 200 7.70 17.52 11.28
C CYS A 200 7.74 17.68 9.76
N ILE A 201 8.12 18.86 9.28
CA ILE A 201 8.26 19.21 7.86
C ILE A 201 9.32 18.38 7.10
N ILE A 202 10.20 17.68 7.82
CA ILE A 202 11.24 16.84 7.18
C ILE A 202 10.60 15.62 6.52
N CYS A 203 9.55 15.09 7.12
CA CYS A 203 8.89 13.85 6.68
C CYS A 203 7.43 14.07 6.25
N HIS A 204 6.81 15.18 6.66
CA HIS A 204 5.40 15.44 6.44
C HIS A 204 5.15 16.72 5.64
N VAL A 205 4.01 16.73 4.93
CA VAL A 205 3.54 17.88 4.15
C VAL A 205 2.14 18.26 4.61
N ALA A 206 1.98 19.51 5.06
CA ALA A 206 0.72 20.03 5.57
C ALA A 206 -0.18 20.63 4.48
N LYS A 207 0.39 21.40 3.54
CA LYS A 207 -0.37 22.18 2.54
C LYS A 207 0.42 22.25 1.22
N VAL A 208 0.16 21.32 0.29
CA VAL A 208 0.73 21.40 -1.07
C VAL A 208 -0.21 20.74 -2.08
N ASP A 209 -0.19 21.26 -3.30
CA ASP A 209 -0.91 20.69 -4.44
C ASP A 209 -0.26 19.38 -4.94
N LYS A 210 1.01 19.15 -4.60
CA LYS A 210 1.76 17.97 -4.99
C LYS A 210 2.72 17.55 -3.88
N VAL A 211 2.56 16.31 -3.40
CA VAL A 211 3.41 15.73 -2.36
C VAL A 211 4.77 15.36 -2.93
N PRO A 212 5.89 15.86 -2.38
CA PRO A 212 7.22 15.45 -2.80
C PRO A 212 7.46 13.96 -2.51
N SER A 213 8.27 13.31 -3.36
CA SER A 213 8.61 11.90 -3.17
C SER A 213 9.25 11.64 -1.81
N GLY A 214 8.75 10.64 -1.09
CA GLY A 214 9.24 10.25 0.24
C GLY A 214 8.62 11.04 1.41
N MET A 215 7.77 12.04 1.15
CA MET A 215 7.06 12.76 2.20
C MET A 215 5.63 12.24 2.36
N LYS A 216 5.08 12.38 3.58
CA LYS A 216 3.72 11.94 3.91
C LYS A 216 2.78 13.13 4.06
N PRO A 217 1.64 13.15 3.33
CA PRO A 217 0.65 14.20 3.48
C PRO A 217 -0.11 14.07 4.80
N LEU A 218 -0.39 15.23 5.43
CA LEU A 218 -1.25 15.32 6.61
C LEU A 218 -2.61 15.94 6.30
N ILE A 219 -2.85 16.31 5.05
CA ILE A 219 -4.13 16.87 4.60
C ILE A 219 -5.25 15.88 4.87
N GLY A 220 -6.34 16.36 5.50
CA GLY A 220 -7.49 15.55 5.86
C GLY A 220 -7.22 14.56 7.01
N ILE A 221 -6.24 14.81 7.85
CA ILE A 221 -5.95 13.98 9.02
C ILE A 221 -7.12 13.98 10.02
N SER A 222 -7.88 15.07 10.09
CA SER A 222 -9.10 15.19 10.91
C SER A 222 -10.21 14.19 10.56
N ALA A 223 -10.20 13.62 9.37
CA ALA A 223 -11.11 12.53 9.00
C ALA A 223 -10.76 11.18 9.66
N ARG A 224 -9.55 11.06 10.24
CA ARG A 224 -9.00 9.81 10.77
C ARG A 224 -8.55 9.91 12.22
N HIS A 225 -8.36 11.13 12.73
CA HIS A 225 -7.85 11.39 14.06
C HIS A 225 -8.63 12.50 14.76
N ASN A 226 -8.62 12.44 16.09
CA ASN A 226 -9.09 13.45 17.00
C ASN A 226 -7.98 13.81 17.99
N VAL A 227 -8.25 14.73 18.93
CA VAL A 227 -7.26 15.14 19.95
C VAL A 227 -6.65 13.93 20.65
N ALA A 228 -7.47 13.05 21.22
CA ALA A 228 -6.98 11.91 22.02
C ALA A 228 -6.13 10.94 21.19
N SER A 229 -6.52 10.66 19.94
CA SER A 229 -5.77 9.75 19.08
C SER A 229 -4.44 10.33 18.60
N LEU A 230 -4.35 11.66 18.39
CA LEU A 230 -3.08 12.31 18.05
C LEU A 230 -2.16 12.41 19.27
N GLU A 231 -2.69 12.69 20.45
CA GLU A 231 -1.90 12.70 21.69
C GLU A 231 -1.30 11.32 21.97
N SER A 232 -2.09 10.26 21.83
CA SER A 232 -1.59 8.87 21.93
C SER A 232 -0.51 8.56 20.89
N LEU A 233 -0.67 9.05 19.64
CA LEU A 233 0.32 8.89 18.59
C LEU A 233 1.63 9.63 18.89
N PHE A 234 1.57 10.78 19.56
CA PHE A 234 2.77 11.51 19.95
C PHE A 234 3.54 10.81 21.07
N GLU A 235 2.84 10.11 21.97
CA GLU A 235 3.47 9.33 23.04
C GLU A 235 4.08 8.02 22.52
N THR A 236 3.38 7.36 21.61
CA THR A 236 3.79 6.07 21.04
C THR A 236 3.73 6.09 19.50
N PRO A 237 4.62 6.86 18.86
CA PRO A 237 4.60 7.00 17.41
C PRO A 237 4.92 5.68 16.70
N THR A 238 4.23 5.45 15.59
CA THR A 238 4.50 4.29 14.74
C THR A 238 5.81 4.50 13.96
N PRO A 239 6.78 3.61 14.04
CA PRO A 239 8.00 3.70 13.26
C PRO A 239 7.71 3.84 11.74
N PRO A 240 8.50 4.63 10.99
CA PRO A 240 9.76 5.28 11.34
C PRO A 240 9.62 6.68 11.97
N MET A 241 8.42 7.09 12.37
CA MET A 241 8.22 8.38 13.03
C MET A 241 8.97 8.40 14.37
N PRO A 242 9.86 9.39 14.62
CA PRO A 242 10.54 9.50 15.89
C PRO A 242 9.58 9.97 17.00
N PRO A 243 9.94 9.77 18.28
CA PRO A 243 9.17 10.33 19.39
C PRO A 243 8.99 11.85 19.25
N VAL A 244 7.78 12.32 19.49
CA VAL A 244 7.47 13.75 19.45
C VAL A 244 7.85 14.38 20.79
N LEU A 245 8.94 15.14 20.80
CA LEU A 245 9.47 15.77 22.01
C LEU A 245 8.77 17.13 22.26
N ILE A 246 7.58 17.09 22.84
CA ILE A 246 6.85 18.26 23.28
C ILE A 246 6.66 18.15 24.80
N GLU A 247 7.25 19.09 25.53
CA GLU A 247 7.40 19.01 27.00
C GLU A 247 6.14 19.44 27.76
N ASN A 248 5.26 20.24 27.16
CA ASN A 248 4.09 20.77 27.85
C ASN A 248 2.79 20.50 27.10
N ASP A 249 1.70 20.38 27.84
CA ASP A 249 0.38 20.04 27.32
C ASP A 249 -0.22 21.12 26.40
N GLU A 250 0.10 22.39 26.64
CA GLU A 250 -0.38 23.50 25.79
C GLU A 250 0.21 23.45 24.38
N ASP A 251 1.51 23.19 24.25
CA ASP A 251 2.17 23.05 22.95
C ASP A 251 1.71 21.78 22.23
N ARG A 252 1.45 20.71 22.98
CA ARG A 252 0.89 19.48 22.44
C ARG A 252 -0.51 19.70 21.88
N LEU A 253 -1.36 20.39 22.63
CA LEU A 253 -2.70 20.77 22.18
C LEU A 253 -2.65 21.70 20.97
N ALA A 254 -1.71 22.65 20.95
CA ALA A 254 -1.54 23.58 19.83
C ALA A 254 -1.14 22.81 18.54
N LEU A 255 -0.15 21.92 18.62
CA LEU A 255 0.23 21.09 17.47
C LEU A 255 -0.94 20.22 17.02
N THR A 256 -1.67 19.60 17.93
CA THR A 256 -2.86 18.80 17.64
C THR A 256 -3.94 19.62 16.93
N ALA A 257 -4.23 20.84 17.43
CA ALA A 257 -5.21 21.74 16.82
C ALA A 257 -4.82 22.13 15.38
N TYR A 258 -3.54 22.43 15.16
CA TYR A 258 -3.04 22.69 13.80
C TYR A 258 -3.21 21.50 12.89
N LEU A 259 -2.80 20.31 13.30
CA LEU A 259 -2.93 19.08 12.50
C LEU A 259 -4.39 18.78 12.15
N LEU A 260 -5.32 18.92 13.11
CA LEU A 260 -6.75 18.70 12.89
C LEU A 260 -7.40 19.79 12.03
N SER A 261 -6.72 20.91 11.79
CA SER A 261 -7.17 21.98 10.88
C SER A 261 -6.80 21.72 9.40
N LEU A 262 -5.95 20.72 9.15
CA LEU A 262 -5.51 20.33 7.82
C LEU A 262 -6.51 19.39 7.15
#